data_4f68bed897965d6c2f92466107d6ac77
#
_entry.id   4f68bed897965d6c2f92466107d6ac77
#
_cell.length_a   1.000
_cell.length_b   1.000
_cell.length_c   1.000
_cell.angle_alpha   90.00
_cell.angle_beta   90.00
_cell.angle_gamma   90.00
#
_symmetry.space_group_name_H-M   'P 1'
#
loop_
_entity.id
_entity.type
_entity.pdbx_description
1 polymer ?
#
loop_
_entity_poly.entity_id
_entity_poly.type
_entity_poly.pdbx_seq_one_letter_code
_entity_poly.pdbx_strand_id
1 'polypeptide(L)'
;EEGIGLVKGRWLYSNAKVIDVDHHSPGIDLAPSGPPNRTQDIDVHAGAADFDDSKWEQIVPAQLEERRSTGRLCFNWYRISVTIPDRIGSFDPTGSAVVFEVVIDDYAEVWVDGKLPLVLGQSGGQLIKGFNAPNRVMLTRNARPGQKIQLAVFGINGPLSNPPGNFIWVRSATLDFYKTNQISQRQFVSTEIVRADPALDAIVSSDTKLEQLAAGVLFTEGPEWVPATANTSRHLLPSDPNATTLYR
;
A
#
# COMPACT_ATOMS: atom_id res chain seq x y z
N GLU A 1 3.26 -13.61 11.39
CA GLU A 1 3.62 -12.34 10.71
C GLU A 1 5.12 -12.13 10.80
N GLU A 2 5.74 -11.72 9.71
CA GLU A 2 7.15 -11.39 9.65
C GLU A 2 7.35 -10.27 8.62
N GLY A 3 8.35 -9.40 8.80
CA GLY A 3 8.57 -8.22 7.96
C GLY A 3 10.00 -8.07 7.48
N ILE A 4 10.17 -7.52 6.29
CA ILE A 4 11.46 -7.16 5.70
C ILE A 4 11.49 -5.65 5.46
N GLY A 5 12.41 -4.95 6.12
CA GLY A 5 12.63 -3.52 5.87
C GLY A 5 13.33 -3.27 4.53
N LEU A 6 12.78 -2.40 3.71
CA LEU A 6 13.32 -2.01 2.41
C LEU A 6 14.02 -0.65 2.41
N VAL A 7 13.90 0.14 3.46
CA VAL A 7 14.47 1.51 3.54
C VAL A 7 15.99 1.53 3.39
N LYS A 8 16.64 0.45 3.80
CA LYS A 8 18.10 0.27 3.62
C LYS A 8 18.46 -0.46 2.32
N GLY A 9 17.46 -0.84 1.53
CA GLY A 9 17.67 -1.46 0.22
C GLY A 9 18.22 -0.47 -0.80
N ARG A 10 18.60 -1.00 -1.95
CA ARG A 10 19.07 -0.19 -3.08
C ARG A 10 17.91 0.07 -4.02
N TRP A 11 17.52 1.31 -4.11
CA TRP A 11 16.46 1.76 -5.01
C TRP A 11 17.02 2.51 -6.20
N LEU A 12 16.36 2.41 -7.32
CA LEU A 12 16.59 3.30 -8.46
C LEU A 12 15.72 4.56 -8.29
N TYR A 13 16.28 5.71 -8.64
CA TYR A 13 15.68 7.00 -8.37
C TYR A 13 15.80 7.94 -9.57
N SER A 14 14.76 8.68 -9.85
CA SER A 14 14.77 9.79 -10.81
C SER A 14 13.77 10.87 -10.41
N ASN A 15 14.11 12.12 -10.68
CA ASN A 15 13.15 13.21 -10.68
C ASN A 15 12.21 13.08 -11.89
N ALA A 16 10.96 13.49 -11.73
CA ALA A 16 10.05 13.73 -12.83
C ALA A 16 9.89 15.23 -13.05
N LYS A 17 9.71 15.62 -14.30
CA LYS A 17 9.49 17.01 -14.70
C LYS A 17 8.03 17.20 -15.05
N VAL A 18 7.50 18.40 -14.78
CA VAL A 18 6.21 18.82 -15.35
C VAL A 18 6.46 19.39 -16.74
N ILE A 19 5.73 18.90 -17.70
CA ILE A 19 5.78 19.33 -19.10
C ILE A 19 4.41 19.77 -19.58
N ASP A 20 4.38 20.72 -20.50
CA ASP A 20 3.15 21.09 -21.20
C ASP A 20 2.88 20.06 -22.31
N VAL A 21 1.65 19.58 -22.38
CA VAL A 21 1.20 18.66 -23.43
C VAL A 21 -0.10 19.17 -24.06
N ASP A 22 -0.21 18.97 -25.36
CA ASP A 22 -1.45 19.23 -26.09
C ASP A 22 -2.23 17.91 -26.18
N HIS A 23 -3.50 17.96 -25.84
CA HIS A 23 -4.42 16.84 -25.98
C HIS A 23 -5.84 17.33 -26.28
N HIS A 24 -6.74 16.43 -26.59
CA HIS A 24 -8.14 16.73 -26.74
C HIS A 24 -8.90 16.54 -25.43
N SER A 25 -9.80 17.46 -25.12
CA SER A 25 -10.76 17.31 -24.03
C SER A 25 -11.62 16.06 -24.23
N PRO A 26 -12.22 15.49 -23.18
CA PRO A 26 -13.16 14.39 -23.32
C PRO A 26 -14.33 14.78 -24.25
N GLY A 27 -14.65 13.92 -25.21
CA GLY A 27 -15.85 13.99 -26.01
C GLY A 27 -17.05 13.38 -25.28
N ILE A 28 -18.18 13.27 -25.99
CA ILE A 28 -19.41 12.67 -25.47
C ILE A 28 -19.21 11.21 -25.05
N ASP A 29 -18.31 10.52 -25.74
CA ASP A 29 -17.90 9.14 -25.49
C ASP A 29 -16.82 8.99 -24.38
N LEU A 30 -16.48 10.09 -23.73
CA LEU A 30 -15.37 10.20 -22.76
C LEU A 30 -13.98 9.89 -23.35
N ALA A 31 -13.87 9.64 -24.64
CA ALA A 31 -12.58 9.55 -25.32
C ALA A 31 -11.97 10.96 -25.53
N PRO A 32 -10.66 11.10 -25.76
CA PRO A 32 -10.03 12.38 -26.00
C PRO A 32 -10.32 12.89 -27.44
N SER A 33 -11.60 13.07 -27.76
CA SER A 33 -12.13 13.45 -29.06
C SER A 33 -12.76 14.86 -29.09
N GLY A 34 -12.77 15.54 -27.97
CA GLY A 34 -13.30 16.92 -27.84
C GLY A 34 -12.35 17.98 -28.38
N PRO A 35 -12.62 19.26 -28.11
CA PRO A 35 -11.76 20.36 -28.53
C PRO A 35 -10.31 20.22 -28.05
N PRO A 36 -9.34 20.76 -28.82
CA PRO A 36 -7.95 20.81 -28.35
C PRO A 36 -7.84 21.51 -27.00
N ASN A 37 -7.04 20.97 -26.13
CA ASN A 37 -6.79 21.53 -24.82
C ASN A 37 -5.30 21.37 -24.48
N ARG A 38 -4.73 22.39 -23.86
CA ARG A 38 -3.38 22.34 -23.33
C ARG A 38 -3.40 22.08 -21.85
N THR A 39 -2.68 21.08 -21.42
CA THR A 39 -2.58 20.70 -20.03
C THR A 39 -1.13 20.38 -19.64
N GLN A 40 -0.93 19.91 -18.44
CA GLN A 40 0.37 19.51 -17.93
C GLN A 40 0.39 18.01 -17.66
N ASP A 41 1.52 17.41 -17.91
CA ASP A 41 1.82 16.03 -17.62
C ASP A 41 3.20 15.91 -16.96
N ILE A 42 3.55 14.72 -16.50
CA ILE A 42 4.88 14.45 -15.99
C ILE A 42 5.72 13.73 -17.04
N ASP A 43 6.98 14.08 -17.11
CA ASP A 43 8.01 13.34 -17.82
C ASP A 43 9.07 12.94 -16.78
N VAL A 44 9.19 11.70 -16.47
CA VAL A 44 8.90 10.46 -17.15
C VAL A 44 7.74 9.68 -16.47
N HIS A 45 7.02 8.84 -17.25
CA HIS A 45 6.04 7.86 -16.74
C HIS A 45 6.73 6.51 -16.48
N ALA A 46 7.17 6.28 -15.26
CA ALA A 46 7.99 5.12 -14.92
C ALA A 46 7.24 4.03 -14.12
N GLY A 47 5.91 4.00 -14.23
CA GLY A 47 5.08 2.98 -13.59
C GLY A 47 5.18 1.60 -14.25
N ALA A 48 5.45 1.53 -15.57
CA ALA A 48 5.51 0.28 -16.33
C ALA A 48 6.57 -0.70 -15.79
N ALA A 49 6.26 -1.99 -15.79
CA ALA A 49 7.18 -3.01 -15.29
C ALA A 49 8.46 -3.13 -16.11
N ASP A 50 8.35 -2.94 -17.42
CA ASP A 50 9.42 -3.01 -18.43
C ASP A 50 10.07 -1.65 -18.72
N PHE A 51 9.78 -0.63 -17.91
CA PHE A 51 10.40 0.68 -18.04
C PHE A 51 11.93 0.57 -17.92
N ASP A 52 12.66 1.18 -18.86
CA ASP A 52 14.13 1.21 -18.85
C ASP A 52 14.66 2.23 -17.82
N ASP A 53 14.96 1.75 -16.65
CA ASP A 53 15.57 2.50 -15.55
C ASP A 53 17.10 2.29 -15.43
N SER A 54 17.72 1.69 -16.45
CA SER A 54 19.15 1.32 -16.43
C SER A 54 20.11 2.50 -16.24
N LYS A 55 19.67 3.70 -16.59
CA LYS A 55 20.44 4.95 -16.45
C LYS A 55 20.13 5.72 -15.16
N TRP A 56 19.21 5.18 -14.36
CA TRP A 56 18.81 5.85 -13.14
C TRP A 56 19.86 5.68 -12.04
N GLU A 57 19.88 6.65 -11.18
CA GLU A 57 20.75 6.62 -10.02
C GLU A 57 20.31 5.56 -9.02
N GLN A 58 21.27 4.84 -8.47
CA GLN A 58 21.00 3.91 -7.37
C GLN A 58 21.23 4.62 -6.04
N ILE A 59 20.21 4.60 -5.19
CA ILE A 59 20.22 5.27 -3.89
C ILE A 59 19.82 4.31 -2.77
N VAL A 60 20.14 4.69 -1.55
CA VAL A 60 19.57 4.14 -0.33
C VAL A 60 18.59 5.16 0.23
N PRO A 61 17.27 4.89 0.29
CA PRO A 61 16.27 5.88 0.68
C PRO A 61 16.55 6.54 2.04
N ALA A 62 17.15 5.83 2.98
CA ALA A 62 17.54 6.41 4.26
C ALA A 62 18.60 7.53 4.13
N GLN A 63 19.28 7.63 2.99
CA GLN A 63 20.27 8.67 2.69
C GLN A 63 19.70 9.83 1.86
N LEU A 64 18.42 9.79 1.54
CA LEU A 64 17.74 10.79 0.71
C LEU A 64 17.60 12.16 1.38
N GLU A 65 17.90 12.28 2.67
CA GLU A 65 17.90 13.58 3.34
C GLU A 65 18.78 14.61 2.63
N GLU A 66 19.85 14.16 1.98
CA GLU A 66 20.77 15.02 1.24
C GLU A 66 20.27 15.39 -0.17
N ARG A 67 19.21 14.74 -0.67
CA ARG A 67 18.73 14.86 -2.05
C ARG A 67 17.28 15.29 -2.17
N ARG A 68 16.80 15.94 -1.19
CA ARG A 68 15.46 16.49 -1.19
C ARG A 68 15.32 17.52 -2.30
N SER A 69 14.35 17.34 -3.17
CA SER A 69 13.97 18.41 -4.08
C SER A 69 13.57 19.62 -3.29
N THR A 70 14.16 20.75 -3.58
CA THR A 70 13.77 22.03 -2.97
C THR A 70 12.78 22.70 -3.89
N GLY A 71 11.52 22.77 -3.50
CA GLY A 71 10.49 23.38 -4.33
C GLY A 71 9.13 23.34 -3.65
N ARG A 72 8.18 24.07 -4.22
CA ARG A 72 6.80 24.11 -3.74
C ARG A 72 6.01 22.89 -4.19
N LEU A 73 6.42 22.32 -5.32
CA LEU A 73 5.85 21.13 -5.91
C LEU A 73 6.98 20.37 -6.57
N CYS A 74 7.15 19.10 -6.23
CA CYS A 74 8.12 18.24 -6.84
C CYS A 74 7.57 16.81 -6.99
N PHE A 75 8.16 16.07 -7.94
CA PHE A 75 7.76 14.73 -8.31
C PHE A 75 9.01 13.87 -8.46
N ASN A 76 8.95 12.64 -7.92
CA ASN A 76 10.07 11.70 -7.99
C ASN A 76 9.54 10.29 -8.20
N TRP A 77 10.35 9.47 -8.87
CA TRP A 77 10.16 8.04 -8.97
C TRP A 77 11.19 7.29 -8.16
N TYR A 78 10.73 6.26 -7.47
CA TYR A 78 11.54 5.26 -6.80
C TYR A 78 11.18 3.88 -7.34
N ARG A 79 12.15 3.09 -7.76
CA ARG A 79 11.91 1.75 -8.29
C ARG A 79 12.79 0.73 -7.60
N ILE A 80 12.22 -0.44 -7.30
CA ILE A 80 12.93 -1.58 -6.72
C ILE A 80 12.32 -2.89 -7.22
N SER A 81 13.16 -3.84 -7.59
CA SER A 81 12.75 -5.23 -7.78
C SER A 81 12.99 -5.99 -6.49
N VAL A 82 11.95 -6.55 -5.94
CA VAL A 82 12.03 -7.41 -4.75
C VAL A 82 11.89 -8.86 -5.16
N THR A 83 12.61 -9.74 -4.47
CA THR A 83 12.48 -11.18 -4.65
C THR A 83 12.01 -11.77 -3.33
N ILE A 84 10.92 -12.55 -3.36
CA ILE A 84 10.45 -13.26 -2.18
C ILE A 84 11.53 -14.27 -1.77
N PRO A 85 12.07 -14.17 -0.53
CA PRO A 85 13.12 -15.07 -0.08
C PRO A 85 12.58 -16.47 0.22
N ASP A 86 13.47 -17.46 0.27
CA ASP A 86 13.11 -18.82 0.69
C ASP A 86 12.70 -18.87 2.16
N ARG A 87 13.30 -18.02 2.99
CA ARG A 87 13.02 -17.91 4.44
C ARG A 87 13.29 -16.49 4.94
N ILE A 88 12.58 -16.11 6.01
CA ILE A 88 12.81 -14.89 6.77
C ILE A 88 13.09 -15.33 8.20
N GLY A 89 14.37 -15.47 8.55
CA GLY A 89 14.74 -16.15 9.81
C GLY A 89 14.18 -17.56 9.87
N SER A 90 13.35 -17.86 10.84
CA SER A 90 12.65 -19.16 10.97
C SER A 90 11.34 -19.23 10.17
N PHE A 91 10.83 -18.10 9.67
CA PHE A 91 9.56 -18.03 8.97
C PHE A 91 9.67 -18.51 7.51
N ASP A 92 8.77 -19.40 7.10
CA ASP A 92 8.59 -19.82 5.71
C ASP A 92 7.53 -18.95 5.04
N PRO A 93 7.88 -18.12 4.05
CA PRO A 93 6.93 -17.22 3.40
C PRO A 93 5.98 -17.90 2.41
N THR A 94 6.20 -19.18 2.08
CA THR A 94 5.39 -19.91 1.09
C THR A 94 3.90 -19.84 1.42
N GLY A 95 3.08 -19.43 0.45
CA GLY A 95 1.63 -19.32 0.60
C GLY A 95 1.16 -18.12 1.42
N SER A 96 2.06 -17.26 1.90
CA SER A 96 1.68 -16.07 2.65
C SER A 96 1.04 -15.01 1.75
N ALA A 97 0.17 -14.19 2.32
CA ALA A 97 -0.14 -12.89 1.77
C ALA A 97 1.05 -11.95 2.01
N VAL A 98 1.41 -11.14 1.00
CA VAL A 98 2.50 -10.16 1.09
C VAL A 98 1.94 -8.78 0.83
N VAL A 99 2.15 -7.90 1.78
CA VAL A 99 1.75 -6.50 1.71
C VAL A 99 3.00 -5.64 1.66
N PHE A 100 3.04 -4.71 0.73
CA PHE A 100 4.01 -3.62 0.73
C PHE A 100 3.40 -2.43 1.46
N GLU A 101 4.09 -1.93 2.47
CA GLU A 101 3.75 -0.69 3.14
C GLU A 101 4.85 0.34 2.90
N VAL A 102 4.46 1.52 2.48
CA VAL A 102 5.37 2.65 2.30
C VAL A 102 4.78 3.92 2.91
N VAL A 103 5.62 4.67 3.62
CA VAL A 103 5.31 6.00 4.12
C VAL A 103 6.20 6.98 3.38
N ILE A 104 5.58 7.85 2.60
CA ILE A 104 6.26 8.93 1.87
C ILE A 104 5.74 10.28 2.39
N ASP A 105 6.64 11.19 2.51
CA ASP A 105 6.39 12.59 2.76
C ASP A 105 6.33 13.32 1.39
N ASP A 106 5.17 13.80 0.86
CA ASP A 106 3.82 13.80 1.47
C ASP A 106 2.92 12.67 0.94
N TYR A 107 2.89 12.44 -0.38
CA TYR A 107 1.94 11.56 -1.07
C TYR A 107 2.65 10.59 -2.02
N ALA A 108 2.07 9.43 -2.23
CA ALA A 108 2.62 8.46 -3.15
C ALA A 108 1.55 7.66 -3.91
N GLU A 109 1.88 7.30 -5.16
CA GLU A 109 1.28 6.20 -5.91
C GLU A 109 2.21 4.99 -5.87
N VAL A 110 1.67 3.81 -5.64
CA VAL A 110 2.41 2.55 -5.68
C VAL A 110 1.97 1.72 -6.86
N TRP A 111 2.88 1.46 -7.78
CA TRP A 111 2.68 0.59 -8.94
C TRP A 111 3.31 -0.78 -8.67
N VAL A 112 2.56 -1.83 -8.95
CA VAL A 112 3.00 -3.22 -8.76
C VAL A 112 2.98 -3.94 -10.11
N ASP A 113 4.14 -4.40 -10.57
CA ASP A 113 4.30 -5.04 -11.88
C ASP A 113 3.65 -4.24 -13.03
N GLY A 114 3.85 -2.92 -13.00
CA GLY A 114 3.34 -2.00 -14.01
C GLY A 114 1.86 -1.65 -13.91
N LYS A 115 1.20 -1.98 -12.80
CA LYS A 115 -0.22 -1.70 -12.59
C LYS A 115 -0.44 -0.91 -11.32
N LEU A 116 -1.32 0.09 -11.39
CA LEU A 116 -1.89 0.70 -10.20
C LEU A 116 -2.94 -0.23 -9.61
N PRO A 117 -2.83 -0.62 -8.33
CA PRO A 117 -3.87 -1.39 -7.66
C PRO A 117 -5.21 -0.64 -7.65
N LEU A 118 -6.30 -1.37 -7.76
CA LEU A 118 -7.64 -0.83 -7.61
C LEU A 118 -8.02 -0.81 -6.12
N VAL A 119 -8.57 0.30 -5.68
CA VAL A 119 -9.18 0.45 -4.35
C VAL A 119 -10.56 1.06 -4.53
N LEU A 120 -11.60 0.38 -4.08
CA LEU A 120 -13.00 0.80 -4.27
C LEU A 120 -13.33 1.12 -5.74
N GLY A 121 -12.78 0.36 -6.70
CA GLY A 121 -12.97 0.59 -8.13
C GLY A 121 -12.11 1.71 -8.72
N GLN A 122 -11.28 2.38 -7.94
CA GLN A 122 -10.37 3.42 -8.42
C GLN A 122 -8.94 2.89 -8.54
N SER A 123 -8.22 3.36 -9.55
CA SER A 123 -6.79 3.07 -9.69
C SER A 123 -5.96 3.85 -8.67
N GLY A 124 -4.82 3.29 -8.27
CA GLY A 124 -3.81 4.02 -7.51
C GLY A 124 -3.69 3.63 -6.05
N GLY A 125 -4.39 2.62 -5.59
CA GLY A 125 -4.37 2.25 -4.19
C GLY A 125 -4.98 3.35 -3.31
N GLN A 126 -4.57 3.45 -2.08
CA GLN A 126 -4.92 4.59 -1.24
C GLN A 126 -4.05 5.79 -1.63
N LEU A 127 -4.43 6.43 -2.72
CA LEU A 127 -3.89 7.72 -3.08
C LEU A 127 -4.23 8.70 -1.97
N ILE A 128 -3.22 9.23 -1.33
CA ILE A 128 -3.37 10.48 -0.57
C ILE A 128 -4.25 10.35 0.67
N LYS A 129 -3.76 9.69 1.68
CA LYS A 129 -4.34 9.86 3.04
C LYS A 129 -3.82 11.10 3.77
N GLY A 130 -2.98 11.88 3.14
CA GLY A 130 -2.31 13.02 3.77
C GLY A 130 -0.89 12.71 4.20
N PHE A 131 -0.26 13.69 4.75
CA PHE A 131 1.13 13.70 5.20
C PHE A 131 1.48 12.49 6.07
N ASN A 132 2.49 11.75 5.64
CA ASN A 132 3.02 10.59 6.36
C ASN A 132 2.05 9.45 6.65
N ALA A 133 0.95 9.34 5.92
CA ALA A 133 0.09 8.18 6.07
C ALA A 133 0.71 6.93 5.42
N PRO A 134 0.57 5.75 6.04
CA PRO A 134 1.01 4.51 5.42
C PRO A 134 0.16 4.19 4.19
N ASN A 135 0.83 3.91 3.08
CA ASN A 135 0.20 3.38 1.88
C ASN A 135 0.49 1.88 1.82
N ARG A 136 -0.56 1.07 1.94
CA ARG A 136 -0.48 -0.39 1.99
C ARG A 136 -1.06 -1.00 0.73
N VAL A 137 -0.28 -1.84 0.08
CA VAL A 137 -0.64 -2.46 -1.20
C VAL A 137 -0.42 -3.96 -1.14
N MET A 138 -1.43 -4.73 -1.52
CA MET A 138 -1.33 -6.19 -1.65
C MET A 138 -0.48 -6.54 -2.86
N LEU A 139 0.65 -7.21 -2.65
CA LEU A 139 1.52 -7.69 -3.73
C LEU A 139 1.08 -9.07 -4.23
N THR A 140 0.83 -9.98 -3.32
CA THR A 140 0.34 -11.33 -3.64
C THR A 140 -0.39 -11.92 -2.44
N ARG A 141 -1.37 -12.78 -2.71
CA ARG A 141 -2.06 -13.56 -1.67
C ARG A 141 -1.47 -14.96 -1.48
N ASN A 142 -0.49 -15.32 -2.32
CA ASN A 142 0.11 -16.65 -2.34
C ASN A 142 1.58 -16.52 -2.74
N ALA A 143 2.40 -16.13 -1.78
CA ALA A 143 3.84 -15.93 -1.96
C ALA A 143 4.53 -17.21 -2.41
N ARG A 144 5.44 -17.08 -3.36
CA ARG A 144 6.30 -18.16 -3.82
C ARG A 144 7.76 -17.71 -3.69
N PRO A 145 8.61 -18.47 -2.98
CA PRO A 145 10.04 -18.20 -2.97
C PRO A 145 10.61 -18.03 -4.39
N GLY A 146 11.48 -17.06 -4.57
CA GLY A 146 12.02 -16.70 -5.88
C GLY A 146 11.11 -15.84 -6.76
N GLN A 147 9.85 -15.62 -6.38
CA GLN A 147 8.96 -14.70 -7.10
C GLN A 147 9.55 -13.29 -7.08
N LYS A 148 9.69 -12.70 -8.27
CA LYS A 148 10.12 -11.32 -8.44
C LYS A 148 8.92 -10.42 -8.61
N ILE A 149 8.96 -9.25 -7.99
CA ILE A 149 7.91 -8.24 -8.05
C ILE A 149 8.58 -6.88 -8.27
N GLN A 150 8.15 -6.17 -9.30
CA GLN A 150 8.62 -4.81 -9.55
C GLN A 150 7.72 -3.82 -8.84
N LEU A 151 8.30 -3.00 -7.98
CA LEU A 151 7.64 -1.87 -7.33
C LEU A 151 8.14 -0.56 -7.94
N ALA A 152 7.20 0.31 -8.31
CA ALA A 152 7.50 1.68 -8.66
C ALA A 152 6.63 2.59 -7.78
N VAL A 153 7.25 3.55 -7.13
CA VAL A 153 6.59 4.50 -6.24
C VAL A 153 6.78 5.90 -6.81
N PHE A 154 5.67 6.54 -7.17
CA PHE A 154 5.66 7.92 -7.60
C PHE A 154 5.37 8.80 -6.38
N GLY A 155 6.34 9.61 -5.99
CA GLY A 155 6.23 10.53 -4.86
C GLY A 155 5.85 11.93 -5.34
N ILE A 156 4.93 12.54 -4.62
CA ILE A 156 4.46 13.92 -4.85
C ILE A 156 4.63 14.69 -3.56
N ASN A 157 5.22 15.87 -3.63
CA ASN A 157 5.30 16.78 -2.51
C ASN A 157 4.42 18.01 -2.72
N GLY A 158 3.57 18.28 -1.77
CA GLY A 158 2.68 19.45 -1.58
C GLY A 158 2.43 19.63 -0.11
N PRO A 159 1.75 20.59 0.43
CA PRO A 159 0.74 21.43 -0.18
C PRO A 159 1.33 22.67 -0.87
N LEU A 160 0.63 23.11 -1.89
CA LEU A 160 0.99 24.31 -2.63
C LEU A 160 0.85 25.59 -1.80
N SER A 161 0.10 25.54 -0.71
CA SER A 161 -0.33 26.71 0.05
C SER A 161 0.65 27.19 1.11
N ASN A 162 1.54 26.35 1.57
CA ASN A 162 2.45 26.72 2.67
C ASN A 162 3.86 26.15 2.44
N PRO A 163 4.71 26.89 1.74
CA PRO A 163 6.08 26.45 1.57
C PRO A 163 6.88 26.74 2.83
N PRO A 164 7.46 25.78 3.45
CA PRO A 164 8.90 25.76 3.52
C PRO A 164 9.44 24.42 3.12
N GLY A 165 10.51 24.45 2.33
CA GLY A 165 11.37 23.31 2.11
C GLY A 165 10.66 21.96 2.03
N ASN A 166 9.75 21.81 1.08
CA ASN A 166 9.05 20.56 0.86
C ASN A 166 10.01 19.53 0.26
N PHE A 167 10.00 18.33 0.78
CA PHE A 167 10.90 17.27 0.39
C PHE A 167 10.12 15.97 0.21
N ILE A 168 10.37 15.26 -0.88
CA ILE A 168 9.86 13.89 -1.01
C ILE A 168 10.82 12.96 -0.29
N TRP A 169 10.32 12.23 0.67
CA TRP A 169 11.12 11.39 1.53
C TRP A 169 10.44 10.07 1.84
N VAL A 170 11.12 8.95 1.57
CA VAL A 170 10.69 7.63 2.01
C VAL A 170 11.06 7.44 3.47
N ARG A 171 10.09 7.54 4.36
CA ARG A 171 10.30 7.38 5.80
C ARG A 171 10.40 5.93 6.21
N SER A 172 9.56 5.10 5.64
CA SER A 172 9.58 3.65 5.84
C SER A 172 9.13 2.93 4.58
N ALA A 173 9.64 1.74 4.39
CA ALA A 173 9.19 0.81 3.37
C ALA A 173 9.43 -0.61 3.88
N THR A 174 8.36 -1.43 3.92
CA THR A 174 8.41 -2.81 4.41
C THR A 174 7.66 -3.76 3.50
N LEU A 175 8.08 -5.01 3.52
CA LEU A 175 7.31 -6.14 3.02
C LEU A 175 6.86 -6.95 4.23
N ASP A 176 5.57 -7.02 4.43
CA ASP A 176 4.97 -7.75 5.55
C ASP A 176 4.32 -9.02 5.03
N PHE A 177 4.65 -10.15 5.66
CA PHE A 177 4.23 -11.48 5.29
C PHE A 177 3.25 -12.03 6.32
N TYR A 178 2.08 -12.46 5.87
CA TYR A 178 1.00 -12.95 6.72
C TYR A 178 0.62 -14.38 6.31
N LYS A 179 0.72 -15.33 7.23
CA LYS A 179 0.18 -16.68 7.01
C LYS A 179 -1.34 -16.65 7.04
N THR A 180 -1.96 -16.89 5.91
CA THR A 180 -3.43 -16.94 5.77
C THR A 180 -4.06 -18.16 6.46
N ASN A 181 -3.29 -19.21 6.72
CA ASN A 181 -3.79 -20.47 7.27
C ASN A 181 -3.65 -20.61 8.79
N GLN A 182 -3.24 -19.57 9.53
CA GLN A 182 -3.09 -19.65 10.98
C GLN A 182 -4.40 -19.47 11.78
N ILE A 183 -5.56 -19.48 11.11
CA ILE A 183 -6.87 -19.44 11.76
C ILE A 183 -7.17 -20.73 12.58
N SER A 184 -6.33 -21.77 12.47
CA SER A 184 -6.54 -23.03 13.17
C SER A 184 -6.17 -23.02 14.66
N GLN A 185 -5.48 -21.99 15.14
CA GLN A 185 -5.19 -21.81 16.57
C GLN A 185 -5.67 -20.42 17.01
N ARG A 186 -6.58 -20.41 17.98
CA ARG A 186 -7.06 -19.17 18.60
C ARG A 186 -5.87 -18.39 19.15
N GLN A 187 -5.60 -17.23 18.55
CA GLN A 187 -4.58 -16.31 19.05
C GLN A 187 -5.25 -15.25 19.90
N PHE A 188 -4.96 -15.25 21.18
CA PHE A 188 -5.42 -14.19 22.06
C PHE A 188 -4.40 -13.06 22.08
N VAL A 189 -4.87 -11.85 21.81
CA VAL A 189 -4.04 -10.66 21.86
C VAL A 189 -3.92 -10.22 23.32
N SER A 190 -2.70 -9.93 23.76
CA SER A 190 -2.47 -9.34 25.08
C SER A 190 -2.95 -7.90 25.06
N THR A 191 -4.15 -7.67 25.60
CA THR A 191 -4.78 -6.35 25.67
C THR A 191 -5.63 -6.25 26.91
N GLU A 192 -5.88 -5.01 27.35
CA GLU A 192 -6.74 -4.70 28.46
C GLU A 192 -8.10 -4.19 27.95
N ILE A 193 -9.18 -4.74 28.49
CA ILE A 193 -10.52 -4.23 28.26
C ILE A 193 -10.81 -3.17 29.31
N VAL A 194 -10.80 -1.90 28.90
CA VAL A 194 -11.14 -0.79 29.78
C VAL A 194 -12.64 -0.77 30.05
N ARG A 195 -13.02 -0.98 31.31
CA ARG A 195 -14.42 -1.05 31.76
C ARG A 195 -14.84 0.31 32.29
N ALA A 196 -15.20 1.21 31.38
CA ALA A 196 -15.61 2.56 31.72
C ALA A 196 -17.03 2.64 32.32
N ASP A 197 -17.88 1.64 32.05
CA ASP A 197 -19.23 1.54 32.56
C ASP A 197 -19.50 0.13 33.11
N PRO A 198 -20.03 -0.01 34.36
CA PRO A 198 -20.37 -1.31 34.94
C PRO A 198 -21.38 -2.13 34.13
N ALA A 199 -22.20 -1.50 33.29
CA ALA A 199 -23.13 -2.21 32.41
C ALA A 199 -22.41 -3.11 31.39
N LEU A 200 -21.14 -2.87 31.11
CA LEU A 200 -20.34 -3.71 30.25
C LEU A 200 -20.19 -5.14 30.81
N ASP A 201 -20.20 -5.31 32.13
CA ASP A 201 -20.05 -6.60 32.79
C ASP A 201 -21.21 -7.56 32.48
N ALA A 202 -22.37 -7.04 32.12
CA ALA A 202 -23.51 -7.84 31.68
C ALA A 202 -23.34 -8.42 30.25
N ILE A 203 -22.41 -7.86 29.46
CA ILE A 203 -22.22 -8.20 28.05
C ILE A 203 -20.87 -8.90 27.84
N VAL A 204 -19.83 -8.43 28.53
CA VAL A 204 -18.45 -8.88 28.37
C VAL A 204 -17.93 -9.36 29.73
N SER A 205 -17.72 -10.67 29.87
CA SER A 205 -17.19 -11.28 31.09
C SER A 205 -15.83 -10.69 31.49
N SER A 206 -15.51 -10.69 32.78
CA SER A 206 -14.26 -10.16 33.30
C SER A 206 -13.01 -10.91 32.81
N ASP A 207 -13.16 -12.16 32.41
CA ASP A 207 -12.10 -13.03 31.88
C ASP A 207 -12.01 -13.05 30.35
N THR A 208 -12.86 -12.23 29.67
CA THR A 208 -12.88 -12.16 28.22
C THR A 208 -11.53 -11.66 27.68
N LYS A 209 -11.02 -12.36 26.67
CA LYS A 209 -9.80 -11.98 25.95
C LYS A 209 -10.15 -11.65 24.51
N LEU A 210 -9.40 -10.72 23.91
CA LEU A 210 -9.53 -10.47 22.47
C LEU A 210 -8.87 -11.60 21.68
N GLU A 211 -9.62 -12.15 20.74
CA GLU A 211 -9.16 -13.19 19.82
C GLU A 211 -8.88 -12.57 18.46
N GLN A 212 -7.68 -12.78 17.93
CA GLN A 212 -7.36 -12.42 16.56
C GLN A 212 -7.96 -13.46 15.60
N LEU A 213 -8.92 -13.06 14.79
CA LEU A 213 -9.61 -13.96 13.86
C LEU A 213 -8.93 -14.03 12.50
N ALA A 214 -8.27 -12.97 12.06
CA ALA A 214 -7.60 -12.89 10.76
C ALA A 214 -6.43 -11.91 10.78
N ALA A 215 -5.54 -12.07 9.81
CA ALA A 215 -4.42 -11.16 9.53
C ALA A 215 -4.15 -11.11 8.01
N GLY A 216 -3.28 -10.19 7.57
CA GLY A 216 -2.92 -10.06 6.16
C GLY A 216 -3.97 -9.32 5.32
N VAL A 217 -4.78 -8.51 5.96
CA VAL A 217 -5.74 -7.60 5.34
C VAL A 217 -5.15 -6.20 5.24
N LEU A 218 -5.60 -5.41 4.26
CA LEU A 218 -5.16 -4.02 4.13
C LEU A 218 -5.93 -3.11 5.10
N PHE A 219 -7.25 -3.30 5.15
CA PHE A 219 -8.12 -2.57 6.05
C PHE A 219 -9.46 -3.30 6.13
N THR A 220 -9.90 -3.65 7.31
CA THR A 220 -11.20 -4.30 7.49
C THR A 220 -12.22 -3.36 8.10
N GLU A 221 -13.44 -3.40 7.55
CA GLU A 221 -14.58 -2.66 8.10
C GLU A 221 -15.88 -3.43 7.90
N GLY A 222 -16.93 -2.97 8.57
CA GLY A 222 -18.29 -3.46 8.40
C GLY A 222 -18.43 -4.97 8.56
N PRO A 223 -17.90 -5.59 9.65
CA PRO A 223 -18.06 -7.03 9.83
C PRO A 223 -19.54 -7.37 10.02
N GLU A 224 -20.05 -8.26 9.20
CA GLU A 224 -21.44 -8.74 9.26
C GLU A 224 -21.46 -10.18 9.76
N TRP A 225 -22.38 -10.43 10.70
CA TRP A 225 -22.61 -11.78 11.18
C TRP A 225 -23.62 -12.49 10.28
N VAL A 226 -23.19 -13.56 9.63
CA VAL A 226 -24.05 -14.40 8.79
C VAL A 226 -24.51 -15.60 9.60
N PRO A 227 -25.82 -15.75 9.86
CA PRO A 227 -26.36 -16.88 10.59
C PRO A 227 -26.21 -18.19 9.82
N ALA A 228 -26.23 -19.32 10.53
CA ALA A 228 -26.19 -20.62 9.90
C ALA A 228 -27.45 -20.87 9.03
N THR A 229 -27.24 -21.50 7.89
CA THR A 229 -28.30 -22.06 7.05
C THR A 229 -28.17 -23.57 6.98
N ALA A 230 -29.07 -24.25 6.25
CA ALA A 230 -28.97 -25.70 6.05
C ALA A 230 -27.65 -26.15 5.41
N ASN A 231 -27.02 -25.27 4.62
CA ASN A 231 -25.83 -25.59 3.82
C ASN A 231 -24.57 -24.80 4.24
N THR A 232 -24.66 -23.88 5.21
CA THR A 232 -23.52 -23.06 5.64
C THR A 232 -23.51 -22.90 7.16
N SER A 233 -22.34 -23.05 7.77
CA SER A 233 -22.14 -22.69 9.18
C SER A 233 -22.20 -21.17 9.35
N ARG A 234 -22.56 -20.73 10.56
CA ARG A 234 -22.45 -19.31 10.93
C ARG A 234 -21.02 -18.82 10.78
N HIS A 235 -20.86 -17.61 10.30
CA HIS A 235 -19.55 -16.99 10.09
C HIS A 235 -19.62 -15.47 10.13
N LEU A 236 -18.46 -14.85 10.32
CA LEU A 236 -18.27 -13.41 10.19
C LEU A 236 -17.82 -13.11 8.76
N LEU A 237 -18.37 -12.06 8.16
CA LEU A 237 -18.04 -11.61 6.81
C LEU A 237 -17.48 -10.17 6.87
N PRO A 238 -16.19 -9.98 7.11
CA PRO A 238 -15.58 -8.66 7.04
C PRO A 238 -15.26 -8.29 5.59
N SER A 239 -15.41 -7.02 5.28
CA SER A 239 -14.94 -6.45 4.01
C SER A 239 -13.57 -5.82 4.15
N ASP A 240 -12.79 -5.88 3.08
CA ASP A 240 -11.54 -5.13 2.92
C ASP A 240 -11.67 -4.27 1.66
N PRO A 241 -12.20 -3.04 1.79
CA PRO A 241 -12.38 -2.15 0.65
C PRO A 241 -11.09 -1.84 -0.08
N ASN A 242 -9.98 -1.71 0.66
CA ASN A 242 -8.67 -1.42 0.09
C ASN A 242 -8.12 -2.57 -0.75
N ALA A 243 -8.53 -3.79 -0.46
CA ALA A 243 -8.19 -4.97 -1.24
C ALA A 243 -9.33 -5.41 -2.20
N THR A 244 -10.44 -4.66 -2.24
CA THR A 244 -11.65 -4.98 -3.02
C THR A 244 -12.10 -6.43 -2.77
N THR A 245 -12.14 -6.84 -1.50
CA THR A 245 -12.31 -8.25 -1.12
C THR A 245 -13.29 -8.39 0.05
N LEU A 246 -14.12 -9.43 -0.03
CA LEU A 246 -14.86 -9.97 1.09
C LEU A 246 -14.17 -11.25 1.58
N TYR A 247 -13.96 -11.36 2.88
CA TYR A 247 -13.37 -12.56 3.49
C TYR A 247 -14.47 -13.43 4.12
N ARG A 248 -14.26 -14.74 4.10
CA ARG A 248 -15.16 -15.71 4.73
C ARG A 248 -14.35 -16.69 5.57
#